data_8537717bbc3740ae1f4b0b566e6ff6ca
#
_entry.id   8537717bbc3740ae1f4b0b566e6ff6ca
#
_cell.length_a   1.000
_cell.length_b   1.000
_cell.length_c   1.000
_cell.angle_alpha   90.00
_cell.angle_beta   90.00
_cell.angle_gamma   90.00
#
_symmetry.space_group_name_H-M   'P 1'
#
loop_
_entity.id
_entity.type
_entity.pdbx_description
1 polymer ?
#
loop_
_entity_poly.entity_id
_entity_poly.type
_entity_poly.pdbx_seq_one_letter_code
_entity_poly.pdbx_strand_id
1 'polypeptide(L)'
;MKIGAKILILFLTLNFLSCKGIAQETETKKPTPEFDFSGMEKNSFPKPIGIINDYGQIFTESERTELSKILYDYDIETTRQIVVVTIDSIKPYNDIQKYATDLGQTWGVGTAEKNNGLTIVVCNPCRQIGIATGTGTELILTDEICKKVIEEKIIPEFKNGEFYRGIKKGLIELIEKWK
;
A
#
# COMPACT_ATOMS: atom_id res chain seq x y z
N MET A 1 40.73 -0.65 71.86
CA MET A 1 41.95 0.15 72.24
C MET A 1 41.90 1.40 71.38
N LYS A 2 41.69 2.54 72.02
CA LYS A 2 42.17 3.90 71.78
C LYS A 2 41.78 4.55 70.45
N ILE A 3 40.99 5.56 70.53
CA ILE A 3 41.19 7.02 70.77
C ILE A 3 41.13 7.67 69.40
N GLY A 4 40.23 8.50 69.04
CA GLY A 4 39.72 9.74 69.64
C GLY A 4 40.22 10.91 68.80
N ALA A 5 39.36 11.76 68.37
CA ALA A 5 39.60 13.20 68.56
C ALA A 5 38.52 13.99 67.81
N LYS A 6 37.80 14.73 68.63
CA LYS A 6 36.94 15.90 68.24
C LYS A 6 37.82 17.06 67.80
N ILE A 7 37.31 17.89 66.91
CA ILE A 7 37.51 19.36 66.81
C ILE A 7 36.35 19.81 65.82
N LEU A 8 35.36 20.44 66.18
CA LEU A 8 34.82 21.69 66.73
C LEU A 8 35.48 22.96 66.15
N ILE A 9 34.60 23.93 65.84
CA ILE A 9 34.84 25.35 65.59
C ILE A 9 34.78 25.70 64.09
N LEU A 10 34.12 26.70 63.57
CA LEU A 10 33.51 27.91 64.12
C LEU A 10 32.68 28.59 63.04
N PHE A 11 31.65 29.25 63.45
CA PHE A 11 30.84 30.21 62.73
C PHE A 11 31.65 31.22 61.90
N LEU A 12 31.15 31.51 60.67
CA LEU A 12 31.22 32.90 60.25
C LEU A 12 30.07 33.19 59.30
N THR A 13 29.11 33.95 59.78
CA THR A 13 28.05 34.59 59.04
C THR A 13 28.63 35.69 58.15
N LEU A 14 28.26 35.70 56.88
CA LEU A 14 28.34 36.90 56.10
C LEU A 14 27.12 37.01 55.17
N ASN A 15 26.19 37.85 55.60
CA ASN A 15 25.13 38.35 54.74
C ASN A 15 25.69 39.28 53.68
N PHE A 16 25.48 38.96 52.43
CA PHE A 16 25.45 39.96 51.37
C PHE A 16 24.14 39.93 50.61
N LEU A 17 23.29 40.89 50.96
CA LEU A 17 22.25 41.33 50.08
C LEU A 17 22.92 41.86 48.81
N SER A 18 22.65 41.26 47.66
CA SER A 18 22.79 41.93 46.39
C SER A 18 21.66 41.49 45.47
N CYS A 19 20.70 42.35 45.42
CA CYS A 19 19.66 42.36 44.43
C CYS A 19 20.28 42.66 43.06
N LYS A 20 20.30 41.65 42.15
CA LYS A 20 20.41 41.92 40.70
C LYS A 20 19.49 40.97 39.99
N GLY A 21 18.50 41.57 39.27
CA GLY A 21 17.50 40.86 38.50
C GLY A 21 18.13 39.90 37.51
N ILE A 22 17.71 38.67 37.63
CA ILE A 22 17.88 37.66 36.56
C ILE A 22 16.82 37.96 35.54
N ALA A 23 17.21 38.58 34.41
CA ALA A 23 16.42 38.62 33.24
C ALA A 23 16.15 37.19 32.83
N GLN A 24 14.89 36.76 32.95
CA GLN A 24 14.40 35.50 32.41
C GLN A 24 14.41 35.67 30.91
N GLU A 25 15.48 35.20 30.26
CA GLU A 25 15.41 34.97 28.79
C GLU A 25 14.33 33.95 28.54
N THR A 26 13.15 34.44 28.18
CA THR A 26 12.16 33.62 27.50
C THR A 26 12.76 33.25 26.14
N GLU A 27 13.37 32.08 26.07
CA GLU A 27 13.60 31.44 24.78
C GLU A 27 12.24 31.32 24.07
N THR A 28 11.99 32.24 23.18
CA THR A 28 10.91 32.11 22.18
C THR A 28 11.33 30.95 21.29
N LYS A 29 10.92 29.74 21.68
CA LYS A 29 11.00 28.54 20.85
C LYS A 29 10.28 28.87 19.54
N LYS A 30 11.07 29.14 18.50
CA LYS A 30 10.59 29.37 17.16
C LYS A 30 9.66 28.19 16.83
N PRO A 31 8.42 28.40 16.42
CA PRO A 31 7.56 27.28 16.11
C PRO A 31 8.23 26.47 14.99
N THR A 32 8.58 25.23 15.31
CA THR A 32 8.97 24.25 14.31
C THR A 32 7.79 24.18 13.33
N PRO A 33 7.99 24.34 12.03
CA PRO A 33 6.89 24.19 11.10
C PRO A 33 6.34 22.77 11.28
N GLU A 34 5.14 22.69 11.83
CA GLU A 34 4.37 21.47 11.92
C GLU A 34 4.00 21.11 10.47
N PHE A 35 4.68 20.13 9.91
CA PHE A 35 4.41 19.65 8.57
C PHE A 35 3.06 18.94 8.63
N ASP A 36 2.04 19.54 8.01
CA ASP A 36 0.70 18.96 7.93
C ASP A 36 0.72 17.75 7.00
N PHE A 37 0.76 16.56 7.58
CA PHE A 37 0.68 15.28 6.87
C PHE A 37 -0.76 14.88 6.51
N SER A 38 -1.78 15.67 6.88
CA SER A 38 -3.19 15.32 6.65
C SER A 38 -3.55 15.17 5.17
N GLY A 39 -2.75 15.74 4.28
CA GLY A 39 -2.88 15.59 2.83
C GLY A 39 -2.09 14.42 2.24
N MET A 40 -1.09 13.87 2.96
CA MET A 40 -0.24 12.79 2.46
C MET A 40 -0.77 11.38 2.76
N GLU A 41 -1.67 11.22 3.74
CA GLU A 41 -2.25 9.91 4.09
C GLU A 41 -3.41 9.48 3.20
N LYS A 42 -3.87 10.32 2.28
CA LYS A 42 -5.12 10.07 1.56
C LYS A 42 -5.04 8.95 0.52
N ASN A 43 -3.83 8.47 0.15
CA ASN A 43 -3.64 7.43 -0.85
C ASN A 43 -2.37 6.58 -0.59
N SER A 44 -2.13 6.08 0.61
CA SER A 44 -1.05 5.13 0.83
C SER A 44 -1.48 3.74 0.40
N PHE A 45 -1.27 3.41 -0.88
CA PHE A 45 -1.38 2.04 -1.34
C PHE A 45 -0.29 1.16 -0.71
N PRO A 46 -0.52 -0.14 -0.49
CA PRO A 46 0.52 -1.04 -0.04
C PRO A 46 1.69 -1.04 -1.03
N LYS A 47 2.90 -1.34 -0.55
CA LYS A 47 4.08 -1.42 -1.43
C LYS A 47 4.01 -2.70 -2.26
N PRO A 48 4.26 -2.67 -3.59
CA PRO A 48 4.23 -3.88 -4.39
C PRO A 48 5.29 -4.88 -3.90
N ILE A 49 4.90 -6.16 -3.77
CA ILE A 49 5.78 -7.27 -3.40
C ILE A 49 6.07 -8.22 -4.56
N GLY A 50 5.41 -8.02 -5.70
CA GLY A 50 5.58 -8.83 -6.91
C GLY A 50 4.47 -8.58 -7.91
N ILE A 51 4.32 -9.52 -8.82
CA ILE A 51 3.25 -9.50 -9.83
C ILE A 51 1.92 -10.01 -9.24
N ILE A 52 1.99 -10.89 -8.23
CA ILE A 52 0.88 -11.31 -7.38
C ILE A 52 1.10 -10.73 -5.98
N ASN A 53 0.22 -9.85 -5.56
CA ASN A 53 0.27 -9.13 -4.29
C ASN A 53 -0.90 -9.58 -3.41
N ASP A 54 -0.74 -10.69 -2.72
CA ASP A 54 -1.79 -11.35 -1.95
C ASP A 54 -1.83 -10.87 -0.49
N TYR A 55 -2.19 -9.59 -0.26
CA TYR A 55 -2.33 -9.05 1.10
C TYR A 55 -3.55 -9.62 1.84
N GLY A 56 -4.59 -9.97 1.11
CA GLY A 56 -5.79 -10.62 1.66
C GLY A 56 -5.60 -12.10 1.96
N GLN A 57 -4.42 -12.67 1.67
CA GLN A 57 -4.06 -14.07 1.95
C GLN A 57 -5.11 -15.10 1.47
N ILE A 58 -5.65 -14.88 0.27
CA ILE A 58 -6.67 -15.77 -0.31
C ILE A 58 -6.09 -16.88 -1.18
N PHE A 59 -4.78 -16.87 -1.41
CA PHE A 59 -4.06 -17.88 -2.19
C PHE A 59 -3.05 -18.63 -1.34
N THR A 60 -2.85 -19.91 -1.62
CA THR A 60 -1.72 -20.69 -1.12
C THR A 60 -0.43 -20.26 -1.81
N GLU A 61 0.73 -20.63 -1.26
CA GLU A 61 2.03 -20.36 -1.87
C GLU A 61 2.17 -20.98 -3.27
N SER A 62 1.68 -22.22 -3.45
CA SER A 62 1.68 -22.89 -4.75
C SER A 62 0.83 -22.16 -5.78
N GLU A 63 -0.34 -21.68 -5.39
CA GLU A 63 -1.24 -20.92 -6.27
C GLU A 63 -0.64 -19.56 -6.67
N ARG A 64 -0.02 -18.85 -5.73
CA ARG A 64 0.72 -17.62 -6.04
C ARG A 64 1.85 -17.86 -7.03
N THR A 65 2.60 -18.95 -6.83
CA THR A 65 3.70 -19.32 -7.71
C THR A 65 3.21 -19.63 -9.13
N GLU A 66 2.12 -20.39 -9.26
CA GLU A 66 1.54 -20.74 -10.56
C GLU A 66 0.98 -19.50 -11.28
N LEU A 67 0.22 -18.64 -10.58
CA LEU A 67 -0.29 -17.39 -11.15
C LEU A 67 0.86 -16.48 -11.58
N SER A 68 1.89 -16.36 -10.74
CA SER A 68 3.08 -15.55 -11.06
C SER A 68 3.77 -16.03 -12.33
N LYS A 69 3.92 -17.35 -12.49
CA LYS A 69 4.53 -17.94 -13.69
C LYS A 69 3.75 -17.57 -14.96
N ILE A 70 2.43 -17.73 -14.94
CA ILE A 70 1.56 -17.36 -16.07
C ILE A 70 1.78 -15.91 -16.49
N LEU A 71 1.83 -15.00 -15.50
CA LEU A 71 1.94 -13.58 -15.76
C LEU A 71 3.36 -13.16 -16.19
N TYR A 72 4.40 -13.74 -15.61
CA TYR A 72 5.78 -13.48 -16.05
C TYR A 72 6.03 -14.00 -17.46
N ASP A 73 5.57 -15.20 -17.79
CA ASP A 73 5.70 -15.76 -19.13
C ASP A 73 5.01 -14.82 -20.16
N TYR A 74 3.82 -14.32 -19.84
CA TYR A 74 3.09 -13.41 -20.68
C TYR A 74 3.77 -12.02 -20.84
N ASP A 75 4.32 -11.47 -19.76
CA ASP A 75 5.09 -10.21 -19.82
C ASP A 75 6.34 -10.36 -20.69
N ILE A 76 7.09 -11.45 -20.53
CA ILE A 76 8.30 -11.75 -21.34
C ILE A 76 7.95 -11.84 -22.83
N GLU A 77 6.84 -12.50 -23.18
CA GLU A 77 6.44 -12.72 -24.56
C GLU A 77 5.87 -11.44 -25.22
N THR A 78 5.19 -10.59 -24.46
CA THR A 78 4.37 -9.52 -25.02
C THR A 78 4.74 -8.11 -24.57
N THR A 79 5.54 -7.99 -23.51
CA THR A 79 5.80 -6.74 -22.77
C THR A 79 4.54 -6.13 -22.10
N ARG A 80 3.44 -6.87 -22.02
CA ARG A 80 2.19 -6.44 -21.40
C ARG A 80 2.17 -6.88 -19.94
N GLN A 81 1.92 -5.94 -19.04
CA GLN A 81 2.01 -6.20 -17.60
C GLN A 81 0.64 -6.38 -16.97
N ILE A 82 0.47 -7.48 -16.27
CA ILE A 82 -0.71 -7.76 -15.45
C ILE A 82 -0.29 -7.90 -14.00
N VAL A 83 -0.99 -7.21 -13.11
CA VAL A 83 -0.77 -7.33 -11.66
C VAL A 83 -2.08 -7.75 -10.99
N VAL A 84 -2.00 -8.72 -10.09
CA VAL A 84 -3.12 -9.14 -9.25
C VAL A 84 -2.86 -8.72 -7.81
N VAL A 85 -3.85 -8.07 -7.21
CA VAL A 85 -3.78 -7.54 -5.84
C VAL A 85 -4.99 -8.01 -5.05
N THR A 86 -4.77 -8.63 -3.91
CA THR A 86 -5.84 -8.96 -2.96
C THR A 86 -5.68 -8.12 -1.71
N ILE A 87 -6.79 -7.58 -1.21
CA ILE A 87 -6.82 -6.65 -0.07
C ILE A 87 -8.02 -6.94 0.84
N ASP A 88 -7.94 -6.47 2.08
CA ASP A 88 -9.02 -6.59 3.06
C ASP A 88 -9.93 -5.36 3.11
N SER A 89 -9.49 -4.24 2.57
CA SER A 89 -10.26 -2.99 2.56
C SER A 89 -9.85 -2.06 1.43
N ILE A 90 -10.82 -1.37 0.85
CA ILE A 90 -10.59 -0.31 -0.13
C ILE A 90 -10.63 1.09 0.49
N LYS A 91 -10.74 1.21 1.81
CA LYS A 91 -10.83 2.52 2.47
C LYS A 91 -9.59 3.37 2.17
N PRO A 92 -9.73 4.68 1.93
CA PRO A 92 -10.95 5.50 2.02
C PRO A 92 -11.85 5.48 0.75
N TYR A 93 -11.53 4.67 -0.25
CA TYR A 93 -12.34 4.55 -1.46
C TYR A 93 -13.70 3.91 -1.19
N ASN A 94 -14.69 4.27 -2.02
CA ASN A 94 -16.02 3.67 -2.02
C ASN A 94 -16.29 2.83 -3.28
N ASP A 95 -15.36 2.87 -4.23
CA ASP A 95 -15.44 2.20 -5.53
C ASP A 95 -14.12 1.46 -5.79
N ILE A 96 -14.22 0.15 -6.01
CA ILE A 96 -13.06 -0.70 -6.27
C ILE A 96 -12.44 -0.44 -7.64
N GLN A 97 -13.23 -0.02 -8.62
CA GLN A 97 -12.71 0.30 -9.95
C GLN A 97 -11.79 1.52 -9.88
N LYS A 98 -12.24 2.57 -9.14
CA LYS A 98 -11.39 3.72 -8.91
C LYS A 98 -10.14 3.37 -8.10
N TYR A 99 -10.29 2.53 -7.07
CA TYR A 99 -9.13 2.03 -6.30
C TYR A 99 -8.12 1.31 -7.21
N ALA A 100 -8.59 0.41 -8.09
CA ALA A 100 -7.74 -0.35 -9.00
C ALA A 100 -7.02 0.57 -10.01
N THR A 101 -7.71 1.59 -10.52
CA THR A 101 -7.14 2.57 -11.46
C THR A 101 -6.04 3.38 -10.79
N ASP A 102 -6.31 3.97 -9.62
CA ASP A 102 -5.35 4.81 -8.91
C ASP A 102 -4.15 3.97 -8.40
N LEU A 103 -4.39 2.72 -7.98
CA LEU A 103 -3.33 1.78 -7.60
C LEU A 103 -2.42 1.46 -8.79
N GLY A 104 -3.00 1.08 -9.93
CA GLY A 104 -2.24 0.75 -11.13
C GLY A 104 -1.40 1.92 -11.65
N GLN A 105 -1.95 3.12 -11.60
CA GLN A 105 -1.22 4.35 -11.93
C GLN A 105 -0.08 4.64 -10.94
N THR A 106 -0.34 4.51 -9.64
CA THR A 106 0.66 4.75 -8.58
C THR A 106 1.81 3.76 -8.66
N TRP A 107 1.53 2.49 -8.97
CA TRP A 107 2.54 1.46 -9.12
C TRP A 107 3.23 1.47 -10.50
N GLY A 108 2.70 2.23 -11.46
CA GLY A 108 3.23 2.30 -12.81
C GLY A 108 3.10 0.98 -13.56
N VAL A 109 1.94 0.31 -13.43
CA VAL A 109 1.70 -0.98 -14.10
C VAL A 109 1.61 -0.78 -15.60
N GLY A 110 2.44 -1.51 -16.34
CA GLY A 110 2.65 -1.32 -17.76
C GLY A 110 3.90 -0.48 -18.05
N THR A 111 4.17 -0.25 -19.32
CA THR A 111 5.27 0.62 -19.74
C THR A 111 4.77 2.03 -19.96
N ALA A 112 5.57 3.04 -19.61
CA ALA A 112 5.21 4.45 -19.80
C ALA A 112 4.96 4.81 -21.28
N GLU A 113 5.62 4.12 -22.19
CA GLU A 113 5.48 4.34 -23.63
C GLU A 113 4.18 3.76 -24.20
N LYS A 114 3.79 2.55 -23.75
CA LYS A 114 2.66 1.81 -24.33
C LYS A 114 1.40 1.90 -23.48
N ASN A 115 1.51 2.27 -22.20
CA ASN A 115 0.41 2.23 -21.24
C ASN A 115 -0.36 0.87 -21.26
N ASN A 116 0.41 -0.21 -21.39
CA ASN A 116 -0.07 -1.57 -21.62
C ASN A 116 -0.15 -2.39 -20.31
N GLY A 117 -0.65 -1.77 -19.28
CA GLY A 117 -0.86 -2.38 -17.96
C GLY A 117 -2.29 -2.84 -17.74
N LEU A 118 -2.46 -3.84 -16.86
CA LEU A 118 -3.73 -4.31 -16.36
C LEU A 118 -3.60 -4.63 -14.87
N THR A 119 -4.49 -4.05 -14.07
CA THR A 119 -4.51 -4.24 -12.61
C THR A 119 -5.81 -4.89 -12.19
N ILE A 120 -5.74 -6.08 -11.59
CA ILE A 120 -6.89 -6.76 -11.01
C ILE A 120 -6.82 -6.58 -9.50
N VAL A 121 -7.87 -6.02 -8.90
CA VAL A 121 -7.97 -5.86 -7.43
C VAL A 121 -9.15 -6.67 -6.90
N VAL A 122 -8.89 -7.50 -5.90
CA VAL A 122 -9.91 -8.29 -5.21
C VAL A 122 -9.96 -7.87 -3.74
N CYS A 123 -11.11 -7.43 -3.28
CA CYS A 123 -11.41 -7.24 -1.86
C CYS A 123 -12.41 -8.31 -1.43
N ASN A 124 -11.92 -9.41 -0.85
CA ASN A 124 -12.77 -10.52 -0.43
C ASN A 124 -13.78 -10.12 0.67
N PRO A 125 -13.38 -9.43 1.78
CA PRO A 125 -14.34 -8.97 2.78
C PRO A 125 -15.35 -7.97 2.22
N CYS A 126 -14.96 -7.15 1.23
CA CYS A 126 -15.83 -6.21 0.55
C CYS A 126 -16.76 -6.89 -0.46
N ARG A 127 -16.48 -8.12 -0.86
CA ARG A 127 -17.13 -8.85 -1.99
C ARG A 127 -17.08 -8.06 -3.30
N GLN A 128 -15.94 -7.45 -3.56
CA GLN A 128 -15.72 -6.60 -4.73
C GLN A 128 -14.50 -7.06 -5.52
N ILE A 129 -14.57 -6.88 -6.83
CA ILE A 129 -13.45 -7.06 -7.76
C ILE A 129 -13.49 -5.94 -8.79
N GLY A 130 -12.33 -5.39 -9.13
CA GLY A 130 -12.15 -4.39 -10.18
C GLY A 130 -11.02 -4.78 -11.12
N ILE A 131 -11.14 -4.44 -12.38
CA ILE A 131 -10.10 -4.57 -13.40
C ILE A 131 -9.87 -3.19 -14.01
N ALA A 132 -8.69 -2.63 -13.80
CA ALA A 132 -8.29 -1.36 -14.42
C ALA A 132 -7.27 -1.61 -15.53
N THR A 133 -7.49 -0.96 -16.66
CA THR A 133 -6.65 -1.04 -17.86
C THR A 133 -5.91 0.26 -18.08
N GLY A 134 -4.65 0.18 -18.53
CA GLY A 134 -3.96 1.33 -19.08
C GLY A 134 -4.57 1.74 -20.42
N THR A 135 -4.36 3.00 -20.85
CA THR A 135 -4.96 3.54 -22.06
C THR A 135 -4.60 2.75 -23.35
N GLY A 136 -3.42 2.12 -23.38
CA GLY A 136 -3.03 1.24 -24.48
C GLY A 136 -3.72 -0.14 -24.41
N THR A 137 -4.04 -0.61 -23.21
CA THR A 137 -4.75 -1.88 -22.99
C THR A 137 -6.23 -1.75 -23.32
N GLU A 138 -6.86 -0.63 -22.95
CA GLU A 138 -8.29 -0.35 -23.11
C GLU A 138 -8.76 -0.39 -24.58
N LEU A 139 -7.84 -0.12 -25.51
CA LEU A 139 -8.11 -0.23 -26.96
C LEU A 139 -8.50 -1.66 -27.38
N ILE A 140 -8.10 -2.67 -26.62
CA ILE A 140 -8.35 -4.09 -26.88
C ILE A 140 -9.25 -4.69 -25.79
N LEU A 141 -8.87 -4.50 -24.53
CA LEU A 141 -9.63 -4.94 -23.37
C LEU A 141 -10.50 -3.80 -22.84
N THR A 142 -11.62 -3.59 -23.50
CA THR A 142 -12.59 -2.55 -23.10
C THR A 142 -13.22 -2.88 -21.75
N ASP A 143 -13.81 -1.89 -21.09
CA ASP A 143 -14.55 -2.07 -19.83
C ASP A 143 -15.63 -3.16 -19.94
N GLU A 144 -16.31 -3.26 -21.10
CA GLU A 144 -17.32 -4.28 -21.34
C GLU A 144 -16.72 -5.69 -21.35
N ILE A 145 -15.53 -5.85 -21.97
CA ILE A 145 -14.83 -7.14 -21.99
C ILE A 145 -14.38 -7.50 -20.56
N CYS A 146 -13.77 -6.56 -19.85
CA CYS A 146 -13.35 -6.79 -18.46
C CYS A 146 -14.53 -7.15 -17.56
N LYS A 147 -15.65 -6.43 -17.66
CA LYS A 147 -16.87 -6.72 -16.92
C LYS A 147 -17.41 -8.11 -17.24
N LYS A 148 -17.46 -8.50 -18.51
CA LYS A 148 -17.92 -9.83 -18.95
C LYS A 148 -17.02 -10.94 -18.38
N VAL A 149 -15.70 -10.74 -18.37
CA VAL A 149 -14.77 -11.70 -17.78
C VAL A 149 -15.01 -11.84 -16.28
N ILE A 150 -15.22 -10.72 -15.57
CA ILE A 150 -15.57 -10.76 -14.14
C ILE A 150 -16.84 -11.57 -13.92
N GLU A 151 -17.92 -11.27 -14.64
CA GLU A 151 -19.24 -11.85 -14.43
C GLU A 151 -19.31 -13.33 -14.83
N GLU A 152 -18.68 -13.72 -15.95
CA GLU A 152 -18.81 -15.06 -16.52
C GLU A 152 -17.71 -16.04 -16.08
N LYS A 153 -16.50 -15.54 -15.74
CA LYS A 153 -15.36 -16.40 -15.45
C LYS A 153 -14.92 -16.36 -13.98
N ILE A 154 -14.95 -15.17 -13.35
CA ILE A 154 -14.40 -14.99 -12.00
C ILE A 154 -15.47 -15.20 -10.93
N ILE A 155 -16.55 -14.44 -10.99
CA ILE A 155 -17.61 -14.45 -9.96
C ILE A 155 -18.22 -15.84 -9.73
N PRO A 156 -18.48 -16.69 -10.75
CA PRO A 156 -19.04 -18.02 -10.51
C PRO A 156 -18.15 -18.88 -9.61
N GLU A 157 -16.82 -18.80 -9.78
CA GLU A 157 -15.87 -19.52 -8.93
C GLU A 157 -15.79 -18.91 -7.52
N PHE A 158 -15.79 -17.58 -7.40
CA PHE A 158 -15.76 -16.87 -6.11
C PHE A 158 -16.98 -17.21 -5.23
N LYS A 159 -18.15 -17.41 -5.83
CA LYS A 159 -19.37 -17.85 -5.12
C LYS A 159 -19.21 -19.23 -4.48
N ASN A 160 -18.32 -20.06 -5.00
CA ASN A 160 -17.98 -21.38 -4.48
C ASN A 160 -16.77 -21.36 -3.54
N GLY A 161 -16.19 -20.18 -3.26
CA GLY A 161 -14.97 -20.03 -2.45
C GLY A 161 -13.66 -20.33 -3.20
N GLU A 162 -13.73 -20.60 -4.50
CA GLU A 162 -12.63 -21.02 -5.38
C GLU A 162 -11.89 -19.79 -5.97
N PHE A 163 -11.29 -18.96 -5.12
CA PHE A 163 -10.70 -17.68 -5.53
C PHE A 163 -9.56 -17.85 -6.55
N TYR A 164 -8.64 -18.78 -6.30
CA TYR A 164 -7.57 -19.10 -7.23
C TYR A 164 -8.09 -19.49 -8.61
N ARG A 165 -9.06 -20.42 -8.65
CA ARG A 165 -9.66 -20.89 -9.90
C ARG A 165 -10.34 -19.77 -10.67
N GLY A 166 -11.03 -18.87 -9.94
CA GLY A 166 -11.68 -17.70 -10.55
C GLY A 166 -10.66 -16.76 -11.19
N ILE A 167 -9.60 -16.39 -10.45
CA ILE A 167 -8.55 -15.53 -10.98
C ILE A 167 -7.83 -16.19 -12.15
N LYS A 168 -7.47 -17.46 -12.04
CA LYS A 168 -6.81 -18.18 -13.14
C LYS A 168 -7.65 -18.22 -14.42
N LYS A 169 -8.96 -18.52 -14.32
CA LYS A 169 -9.88 -18.49 -15.48
C LYS A 169 -9.99 -17.09 -16.06
N GLY A 170 -10.13 -16.07 -15.21
CA GLY A 170 -10.18 -14.68 -15.66
C GLY A 170 -8.91 -14.25 -16.38
N LEU A 171 -7.75 -14.58 -15.85
CA LEU A 171 -6.45 -14.28 -16.47
C LEU A 171 -6.30 -14.94 -17.84
N ILE A 172 -6.62 -16.24 -17.96
CA ILE A 172 -6.57 -16.96 -19.24
C ILE A 172 -7.47 -16.28 -20.26
N GLU A 173 -8.68 -15.97 -19.92
CA GLU A 173 -9.65 -15.30 -20.82
C GLU A 173 -9.16 -13.90 -21.24
N LEU A 174 -8.63 -13.10 -20.29
CA LEU A 174 -8.09 -11.77 -20.59
C LEU A 174 -6.86 -11.87 -21.52
N ILE A 175 -5.92 -12.77 -21.25
CA ILE A 175 -4.75 -13.03 -22.08
C ILE A 175 -5.14 -13.45 -23.50
N GLU A 176 -6.12 -14.33 -23.64
CA GLU A 176 -6.63 -14.77 -24.96
C GLU A 176 -7.24 -13.64 -25.76
N LYS A 177 -7.94 -12.72 -25.11
CA LYS A 177 -8.54 -11.55 -25.77
C LYS A 177 -7.53 -10.43 -26.04
N TRP A 178 -6.46 -10.43 -25.31
CA TRP A 178 -5.39 -9.42 -25.42
C TRP A 178 -4.23 -9.90 -26.33
N LYS A 179 -4.56 -10.45 -27.47
CA LYS A 179 -3.56 -10.88 -28.47
C LYS A 179 -3.27 -9.81 -29.49
#